data_b7977dd3935de5163c14e39cfdfb1abc
#
_entry.id   b7977dd3935de5163c14e39cfdfb1abc
#
_cell.length_a   1.000
_cell.length_b   1.000
_cell.length_c   1.000
_cell.angle_alpha   90.00
_cell.angle_beta   90.00
_cell.angle_gamma   90.00
#
_symmetry.space_group_name_H-M   'P 1'
#
loop_
_entity.id
_entity.type
_entity.pdbx_description
1 polymer ?
#
loop_
_entity_poly.entity_id
_entity_poly.type
_entity_poly.pdbx_seq_one_letter_code
_entity_poly.pdbx_strand_id
1 'polypeptide(L)'
;MSEIKIVSIDIDGTLLNDDRQTTPDVKSAIQAAMAQGVKIVITTGRPLPGVQDILDQLEIAGSEQFVITHNGGLMQTADGSRILFQAALRLSEYQQINDFMREQNTYIQAESQNAAYTTNHLVHRWASFENALVKLPLHVVDDINDLVEVEIIKGIANDESDALDHVQALIPTAITESVSVIRSTANNLEFINKKASKGNALAALAQSLNIDIENTMAIGDQENDFSMIEVAGLGVAMGNAIKKIKDIADVETVSNNESGVARALEKYVLK
;
A
#
# COMPACT_ATOMS: atom_id res chain seq x y z
N MET A 1 9.04 18.52 20.10
CA MET A 1 8.41 17.47 19.27
C MET A 1 8.11 16.29 20.18
N SER A 2 6.97 15.68 20.01
CA SER A 2 6.60 14.44 20.71
C SER A 2 7.62 13.33 20.39
N GLU A 3 7.79 12.38 21.31
CA GLU A 3 8.65 11.22 21.07
C GLU A 3 8.03 10.31 20.00
N ILE A 4 8.74 10.07 18.89
CA ILE A 4 8.24 9.20 17.81
C ILE A 4 8.34 7.74 18.23
N LYS A 5 7.22 7.01 18.15
CA LYS A 5 7.09 5.59 18.52
C LYS A 5 6.74 4.68 17.34
N ILE A 6 6.13 5.23 16.30
CA ILE A 6 5.82 4.54 15.04
C ILE A 6 6.34 5.37 13.88
N VAL A 7 7.00 4.73 12.91
CA VAL A 7 7.39 5.35 11.64
C VAL A 7 6.80 4.54 10.50
N SER A 8 5.86 5.13 9.77
CA SER A 8 5.26 4.59 8.55
C SER A 8 6.07 5.04 7.33
N ILE A 9 6.56 4.09 6.52
CA ILE A 9 7.48 4.36 5.42
C ILE A 9 6.90 3.74 4.14
N ASP A 10 6.67 4.56 3.11
CA ASP A 10 6.36 4.05 1.79
C ASP A 10 7.58 3.37 1.13
N ILE A 11 7.34 2.57 0.09
CA ILE A 11 8.39 1.79 -0.59
C ILE A 11 8.94 2.52 -1.82
N ASP A 12 8.11 2.66 -2.85
CA ASP A 12 8.54 3.04 -4.20
C ASP A 12 8.72 4.57 -4.30
N GLY A 13 9.97 5.03 -4.53
CA GLY A 13 10.28 6.47 -4.50
C GLY A 13 10.55 7.02 -3.08
N THR A 14 10.44 6.19 -2.04
CA THR A 14 10.66 6.56 -0.64
C THR A 14 11.77 5.71 -0.01
N LEU A 15 11.47 4.45 0.33
CA LEU A 15 12.42 3.52 0.94
C LEU A 15 13.49 3.06 -0.05
N LEU A 16 13.06 2.79 -1.30
CA LEU A 16 13.91 2.32 -2.38
C LEU A 16 14.39 3.48 -3.24
N ASN A 17 15.67 3.42 -3.63
CA ASN A 17 16.23 4.31 -4.65
C ASN A 17 15.73 3.93 -6.07
N ASP A 18 16.15 4.69 -7.09
CA ASP A 18 15.75 4.45 -8.48
C ASP A 18 16.26 3.10 -9.04
N ASP A 19 17.29 2.51 -8.44
CA ASP A 19 17.77 1.15 -8.72
C ASP A 19 16.96 0.06 -7.99
N ARG A 20 15.86 0.45 -7.30
CA ARG A 20 15.02 -0.43 -6.48
C ARG A 20 15.76 -1.13 -5.34
N GLN A 21 16.70 -0.44 -4.73
CA GLN A 21 17.51 -0.96 -3.63
C GLN A 21 17.35 -0.09 -2.38
N THR A 22 17.33 -0.74 -1.22
CA THR A 22 17.50 -0.06 0.08
C THR A 22 18.99 0.24 0.27
N THR A 23 19.33 1.50 0.51
CA THR A 23 20.75 1.88 0.74
C THR A 23 21.24 1.40 2.11
N PRO A 24 22.55 1.17 2.30
CA PRO A 24 23.11 0.77 3.59
C PRO A 24 22.78 1.77 4.73
N ASP A 25 22.78 3.09 4.43
CA ASP A 25 22.44 4.13 5.39
C ASP A 25 20.98 3.96 5.89
N VAL A 26 20.03 3.72 4.97
CA VAL A 26 18.62 3.50 5.29
C VAL A 26 18.45 2.25 6.16
N LYS A 27 19.08 1.13 5.78
CA LYS A 27 19.04 -0.09 6.59
C LYS A 27 19.58 0.16 8.01
N SER A 28 20.73 0.81 8.13
CA SER A 28 21.37 1.10 9.43
C SER A 28 20.51 2.00 10.31
N ALA A 29 19.89 3.05 9.73
CA ALA A 29 19.01 3.97 10.46
C ALA A 29 17.73 3.27 10.94
N ILE A 30 17.13 2.41 10.11
CA ILE A 30 15.95 1.60 10.47
C ILE A 30 16.29 0.68 11.65
N GLN A 31 17.39 -0.06 11.57
CA GLN A 31 17.82 -0.96 12.64
C GLN A 31 18.11 -0.20 13.94
N ALA A 32 18.74 0.98 13.86
CA ALA A 32 18.98 1.83 15.02
C ALA A 32 17.68 2.33 15.67
N ALA A 33 16.68 2.71 14.87
CA ALA A 33 15.36 3.11 15.36
C ALA A 33 14.63 1.94 16.05
N MET A 34 14.65 0.75 15.44
CA MET A 34 14.07 -0.46 16.03
C MET A 34 14.76 -0.84 17.35
N ALA A 35 16.07 -0.68 17.45
CA ALA A 35 16.84 -0.92 18.68
C ALA A 35 16.45 0.05 19.83
N GLN A 36 15.91 1.24 19.52
CA GLN A 36 15.33 2.18 20.49
C GLN A 36 13.85 1.89 20.81
N GLY A 37 13.29 0.81 20.26
CA GLY A 37 11.90 0.41 20.49
C GLY A 37 10.88 1.08 19.57
N VAL A 38 11.31 1.82 18.55
CA VAL A 38 10.43 2.43 17.56
C VAL A 38 9.91 1.37 16.61
N LYS A 39 8.59 1.35 16.36
CA LYS A 39 7.98 0.46 15.39
C LYS A 39 8.15 1.01 13.99
N ILE A 40 8.90 0.30 13.15
CA ILE A 40 9.04 0.62 11.73
C ILE A 40 7.96 -0.15 10.96
N VAL A 41 7.14 0.57 10.20
CA VAL A 41 5.98 0.02 9.49
C VAL A 41 6.13 0.31 8.00
N ILE A 42 6.39 -0.71 7.22
CA ILE A 42 6.36 -0.60 5.75
C ILE A 42 4.90 -0.45 5.31
N THR A 43 4.62 0.59 4.51
CA THR A 43 3.27 0.99 4.16
C THR A 43 3.14 1.16 2.64
N THR A 44 2.46 0.25 1.96
CA THR A 44 2.54 0.12 0.49
C THR A 44 1.22 -0.30 -0.17
N GLY A 45 1.11 -0.11 -1.48
CA GLY A 45 0.06 -0.69 -2.33
C GLY A 45 0.23 -2.18 -2.62
N ARG A 46 1.44 -2.73 -2.39
CA ARG A 46 1.74 -4.14 -2.66
C ARG A 46 1.10 -5.07 -1.63
N PRO A 47 0.77 -6.33 -1.98
CA PRO A 47 0.42 -7.38 -1.03
C PRO A 47 1.66 -7.86 -0.25
N LEU A 48 1.45 -8.61 0.86
CA LEU A 48 2.55 -9.09 1.72
C LEU A 48 3.62 -9.90 0.96
N PRO A 49 3.29 -10.85 0.06
CA PRO A 49 4.32 -11.56 -0.69
C PRO A 49 5.23 -10.63 -1.51
N GLY A 50 4.69 -9.50 -1.99
CA GLY A 50 5.42 -8.50 -2.78
C GLY A 50 6.38 -7.62 -1.98
N VAL A 51 6.37 -7.72 -0.64
CA VAL A 51 7.26 -6.94 0.25
C VAL A 51 8.15 -7.81 1.12
N GLN A 52 7.97 -9.13 1.09
CA GLN A 52 8.70 -10.04 1.98
C GLN A 52 10.22 -9.89 1.88
N ASP A 53 10.78 -9.78 0.67
CA ASP A 53 12.23 -9.62 0.48
C ASP A 53 12.75 -8.30 1.12
N ILE A 54 11.91 -7.25 1.12
CA ILE A 54 12.25 -5.96 1.74
C ILE A 54 12.23 -6.10 3.26
N LEU A 55 11.20 -6.75 3.80
CA LEU A 55 11.10 -7.01 5.25
C LEU A 55 12.30 -7.84 5.74
N ASP A 56 12.68 -8.87 4.99
CA ASP A 56 13.82 -9.73 5.29
C ASP A 56 15.15 -8.94 5.25
N GLN A 57 15.34 -8.10 4.23
CA GLN A 57 16.53 -7.24 4.12
C GLN A 57 16.67 -6.25 5.29
N LEU A 58 15.54 -5.73 5.77
CA LEU A 58 15.49 -4.79 6.88
C LEU A 58 15.44 -5.47 8.25
N GLU A 59 15.36 -6.80 8.29
CA GLU A 59 15.22 -7.60 9.49
C GLU A 59 13.92 -7.27 10.28
N ILE A 60 12.86 -6.87 9.55
CA ILE A 60 11.53 -6.62 10.09
C ILE A 60 10.76 -7.94 10.03
N ALA A 61 10.67 -8.66 11.15
CA ALA A 61 10.09 -10.00 11.19
C ALA A 61 9.28 -10.25 12.48
N GLY A 62 8.40 -11.27 12.39
CA GLY A 62 7.64 -11.78 13.54
C GLY A 62 6.35 -11.03 13.82
N SER A 63 5.68 -11.46 14.87
CA SER A 63 4.34 -11.00 15.25
C SER A 63 4.30 -9.66 16.00
N GLU A 64 5.46 -9.11 16.33
CA GLU A 64 5.59 -7.81 17.04
C GLU A 64 6.01 -6.67 16.09
N GLN A 65 6.19 -6.96 14.80
CA GLN A 65 6.40 -6.00 13.72
C GLN A 65 5.17 -5.98 12.82
N PHE A 66 4.96 -4.87 12.11
CA PHE A 66 3.72 -4.63 11.37
C PHE A 66 4.00 -4.16 9.95
N VAL A 67 3.05 -4.44 9.06
CA VAL A 67 3.06 -3.98 7.69
C VAL A 67 1.65 -3.54 7.28
N ILE A 68 1.57 -2.46 6.52
CA ILE A 68 0.35 -1.96 5.90
C ILE A 68 0.46 -2.22 4.40
N THR A 69 -0.46 -3.01 3.86
CA THR A 69 -0.49 -3.47 2.47
C THR A 69 -1.76 -3.00 1.74
N HIS A 70 -1.82 -3.19 0.41
CA HIS A 70 -2.99 -2.86 -0.40
C HIS A 70 -3.48 -1.41 -0.20
N ASN A 71 -2.56 -0.43 -0.13
CA ASN A 71 -2.87 0.98 0.12
C ASN A 71 -3.68 1.24 1.40
N GLY A 72 -3.42 0.44 2.45
CA GLY A 72 -4.15 0.53 3.72
C GLY A 72 -5.41 -0.32 3.77
N GLY A 73 -5.64 -1.16 2.76
CA GLY A 73 -6.72 -2.16 2.79
C GLY A 73 -6.49 -3.26 3.81
N LEU A 74 -5.24 -3.53 4.16
CA LEU A 74 -4.86 -4.55 5.12
C LEU A 74 -3.70 -4.08 6.01
N MET A 75 -3.84 -4.25 7.31
CA MET A 75 -2.77 -4.07 8.30
C MET A 75 -2.61 -5.36 9.08
N GLN A 76 -1.40 -5.87 9.11
CA GLN A 76 -1.09 -7.19 9.65
C GLN A 76 0.29 -7.23 10.29
N THR A 77 0.58 -8.31 11.02
CA THR A 77 1.94 -8.58 11.49
C THR A 77 2.88 -8.87 10.30
N ALA A 78 4.17 -8.62 10.46
CA ALA A 78 5.15 -8.81 9.39
C ALA A 78 5.26 -10.28 8.92
N ASP A 79 4.93 -11.24 9.78
CA ASP A 79 4.85 -12.66 9.45
C ASP A 79 3.48 -13.08 8.85
N GLY A 80 2.54 -12.14 8.69
CA GLY A 80 1.21 -12.39 8.16
C GLY A 80 0.28 -13.23 9.06
N SER A 81 0.72 -13.59 10.27
CA SER A 81 -0.02 -14.50 11.15
C SER A 81 -1.27 -13.89 11.78
N ARG A 82 -1.33 -12.55 11.88
CA ARG A 82 -2.44 -11.84 12.51
C ARG A 82 -2.80 -10.57 11.73
N ILE A 83 -4.06 -10.48 11.36
CA ILE A 83 -4.66 -9.27 10.78
C ILE A 83 -5.18 -8.40 11.93
N LEU A 84 -4.81 -7.12 11.94
CA LEU A 84 -5.22 -6.14 12.95
C LEU A 84 -6.28 -5.17 12.42
N PHE A 85 -6.23 -4.88 11.11
CA PHE A 85 -7.21 -4.05 10.43
C PHE A 85 -7.41 -4.55 9.01
N GLN A 86 -8.66 -4.50 8.55
CA GLN A 86 -9.04 -4.90 7.21
C GLN A 86 -10.17 -4.02 6.69
N ALA A 87 -10.04 -3.52 5.48
CA ALA A 87 -11.06 -2.82 4.75
C ALA A 87 -11.34 -3.57 3.43
N ALA A 88 -12.03 -4.71 3.55
CA ALA A 88 -12.39 -5.56 2.41
C ALA A 88 -13.55 -4.96 1.61
N LEU A 89 -13.63 -5.32 0.34
CA LEU A 89 -14.80 -5.16 -0.51
C LEU A 89 -15.83 -6.23 -0.17
N ARG A 90 -17.10 -5.87 -0.18
CA ARG A 90 -18.15 -6.89 -0.18
C ARG A 90 -18.16 -7.63 -1.52
N LEU A 91 -18.49 -8.91 -1.52
CA LEU A 91 -18.59 -9.68 -2.77
C LEU A 91 -19.53 -8.98 -3.77
N SER A 92 -20.65 -8.41 -3.31
CA SER A 92 -21.59 -7.68 -4.18
C SER A 92 -21.00 -6.40 -4.79
N GLU A 93 -20.07 -5.73 -4.13
CA GLU A 93 -19.35 -4.57 -4.70
C GLU A 93 -18.38 -5.03 -5.78
N TYR A 94 -17.59 -6.08 -5.48
CA TYR A 94 -16.68 -6.65 -6.47
C TYR A 94 -17.44 -7.23 -7.68
N GLN A 95 -18.59 -7.87 -7.48
CA GLN A 95 -19.43 -8.38 -8.57
C GLN A 95 -19.88 -7.25 -9.52
N GLN A 96 -20.35 -6.11 -8.99
CA GLN A 96 -20.72 -4.96 -9.81
C GLN A 96 -19.53 -4.43 -10.63
N ILE A 97 -18.34 -4.40 -10.04
CA ILE A 97 -17.11 -3.98 -10.73
C ILE A 97 -16.76 -4.99 -11.82
N ASN A 98 -16.78 -6.28 -11.50
CA ASN A 98 -16.45 -7.36 -12.42
C ASN A 98 -17.42 -7.37 -13.63
N ASP A 99 -18.71 -7.21 -13.41
CA ASP A 99 -19.71 -7.18 -14.47
C ASP A 99 -19.49 -5.97 -15.38
N PHE A 100 -19.25 -4.79 -14.82
CA PHE A 100 -18.89 -3.59 -15.59
C PHE A 100 -17.62 -3.81 -16.42
N MET A 101 -16.54 -4.36 -15.84
CA MET A 101 -15.30 -4.62 -16.57
C MET A 101 -15.49 -5.63 -17.70
N ARG A 102 -16.31 -6.66 -17.50
CA ARG A 102 -16.67 -7.61 -18.56
C ARG A 102 -17.41 -6.94 -19.71
N GLU A 103 -18.34 -6.02 -19.43
CA GLU A 103 -19.05 -5.25 -20.46
C GLU A 103 -18.09 -4.37 -21.28
N GLN A 104 -17.00 -3.89 -20.65
CA GLN A 104 -15.95 -3.10 -21.31
C GLN A 104 -14.87 -3.97 -21.96
N ASN A 105 -14.95 -5.30 -21.89
CA ASN A 105 -13.91 -6.25 -22.33
C ASN A 105 -12.55 -6.03 -21.67
N THR A 106 -12.54 -5.54 -20.45
CA THR A 106 -11.32 -5.25 -19.65
C THR A 106 -11.07 -6.36 -18.65
N TYR A 107 -9.82 -6.82 -18.56
CA TYR A 107 -9.41 -7.81 -17.56
C TYR A 107 -9.52 -7.23 -16.15
N ILE A 108 -10.01 -8.08 -15.21
CA ILE A 108 -10.03 -7.76 -13.78
C ILE A 108 -9.74 -9.01 -12.94
N GLN A 109 -9.11 -8.81 -11.79
CA GLN A 109 -8.93 -9.80 -10.74
C GLN A 109 -9.28 -9.23 -9.38
N ALA A 110 -9.72 -10.10 -8.45
CA ALA A 110 -9.79 -9.80 -7.02
C ALA A 110 -8.46 -10.15 -6.37
N GLU A 111 -8.00 -9.36 -5.41
CA GLU A 111 -6.85 -9.70 -4.59
C GLU A 111 -7.27 -9.88 -3.13
N SER A 112 -6.83 -10.98 -2.54
CA SER A 112 -6.88 -11.26 -1.11
C SER A 112 -5.50 -11.03 -0.48
N GLN A 113 -5.34 -11.38 0.79
CA GLN A 113 -4.05 -11.30 1.48
C GLN A 113 -2.90 -12.01 0.74
N ASN A 114 -3.16 -13.19 0.15
CA ASN A 114 -2.12 -14.08 -0.34
C ASN A 114 -2.34 -14.60 -1.78
N ALA A 115 -3.42 -14.24 -2.43
CA ALA A 115 -3.75 -14.73 -3.76
C ALA A 115 -4.59 -13.74 -4.55
N ALA A 116 -4.51 -13.84 -5.87
CA ALA A 116 -5.41 -13.19 -6.81
C ALA A 116 -6.39 -14.20 -7.40
N TYR A 117 -7.59 -13.75 -7.75
CA TYR A 117 -8.66 -14.57 -8.32
C TYR A 117 -9.30 -13.86 -9.49
N THR A 118 -9.58 -14.57 -10.56
CA THR A 118 -10.25 -14.01 -11.74
C THR A 118 -11.20 -15.01 -12.37
N THR A 119 -12.29 -14.51 -12.94
CA THR A 119 -13.17 -15.29 -13.83
C THR A 119 -12.74 -15.21 -15.31
N ASN A 120 -11.70 -14.44 -15.62
CA ASN A 120 -11.18 -14.33 -16.99
C ASN A 120 -10.27 -15.51 -17.31
N HIS A 121 -10.66 -16.37 -18.27
CA HIS A 121 -9.82 -17.49 -18.74
C HIS A 121 -8.60 -17.03 -19.56
N LEU A 122 -8.64 -15.81 -20.11
CA LEU A 122 -7.50 -15.18 -20.79
C LEU A 122 -6.91 -14.12 -19.86
N VAL A 123 -5.75 -14.42 -19.29
CA VAL A 123 -5.04 -13.50 -18.38
C VAL A 123 -4.31 -12.44 -19.20
N HIS A 124 -4.58 -11.17 -18.89
CA HIS A 124 -3.93 -10.06 -19.57
C HIS A 124 -2.42 -10.00 -19.23
N ARG A 125 -1.58 -9.58 -20.19
CA ARG A 125 -0.12 -9.53 -20.01
C ARG A 125 0.30 -8.68 -18.81
N TRP A 126 -0.38 -7.54 -18.58
CA TRP A 126 -0.08 -6.67 -17.46
C TRP A 126 -0.48 -7.28 -16.11
N ALA A 127 -1.56 -8.06 -16.06
CA ALA A 127 -1.92 -8.83 -14.86
C ALA A 127 -0.87 -9.91 -14.56
N SER A 128 -0.40 -10.62 -15.59
CA SER A 128 0.68 -11.62 -15.43
C SER A 128 1.97 -10.97 -14.93
N PHE A 129 2.33 -9.79 -15.48
CA PHE A 129 3.50 -9.03 -15.05
C PHE A 129 3.38 -8.57 -13.59
N GLU A 130 2.23 -7.97 -13.22
CA GLU A 130 1.96 -7.47 -11.86
C GLU A 130 2.01 -8.62 -10.85
N ASN A 131 1.28 -9.72 -11.10
CA ASN A 131 1.26 -10.86 -10.20
C ASN A 131 2.65 -11.50 -10.01
N ALA A 132 3.47 -11.55 -11.07
CA ALA A 132 4.84 -12.04 -10.98
C ALA A 132 5.72 -11.09 -10.16
N LEU A 133 5.56 -9.76 -10.35
CA LEU A 133 6.31 -8.73 -9.63
C LEU A 133 6.03 -8.77 -8.12
N VAL A 134 4.76 -8.94 -7.74
CA VAL A 134 4.35 -8.96 -6.33
C VAL A 134 4.26 -10.39 -5.77
N LYS A 135 4.69 -11.40 -6.53
CA LYS A 135 4.71 -12.83 -6.13
C LYS A 135 3.36 -13.35 -5.67
N LEU A 136 2.27 -12.88 -6.29
CA LEU A 136 0.90 -13.23 -5.92
C LEU A 136 0.40 -14.37 -6.81
N PRO A 137 0.08 -15.58 -6.28
CA PRO A 137 -0.49 -16.66 -7.06
C PRO A 137 -1.86 -16.26 -7.61
N LEU A 138 -2.12 -16.59 -8.88
CA LEU A 138 -3.38 -16.33 -9.54
C LEU A 138 -4.20 -17.62 -9.69
N HIS A 139 -5.45 -17.58 -9.25
CA HIS A 139 -6.44 -18.64 -9.40
C HIS A 139 -7.50 -18.21 -10.40
N VAL A 140 -7.75 -19.04 -11.40
CA VAL A 140 -8.89 -18.87 -12.30
C VAL A 140 -10.06 -19.67 -11.72
N VAL A 141 -11.19 -19.01 -11.52
CA VAL A 141 -12.42 -19.61 -11.01
C VAL A 141 -13.50 -19.55 -12.09
N ASP A 142 -14.45 -20.48 -12.06
CA ASP A 142 -15.50 -20.54 -13.07
C ASP A 142 -16.63 -19.54 -12.81
N ASP A 143 -16.94 -19.29 -11.56
CA ASP A 143 -18.00 -18.38 -11.12
C ASP A 143 -17.52 -17.43 -10.04
N ILE A 144 -18.00 -16.20 -10.06
CA ILE A 144 -17.69 -15.18 -9.04
C ILE A 144 -18.18 -15.58 -7.64
N ASN A 145 -19.24 -16.42 -7.56
CA ASN A 145 -19.73 -16.95 -6.30
C ASN A 145 -18.76 -17.94 -5.64
N ASP A 146 -17.78 -18.46 -6.37
CA ASP A 146 -16.68 -19.25 -5.78
C ASP A 146 -15.82 -18.40 -4.83
N LEU A 147 -15.95 -17.06 -4.90
CA LEU A 147 -15.26 -16.12 -4.03
C LEU A 147 -16.02 -15.77 -2.74
N VAL A 148 -17.13 -16.44 -2.42
CA VAL A 148 -17.97 -16.11 -1.25
C VAL A 148 -17.21 -16.17 0.08
N GLU A 149 -16.23 -17.06 0.19
CA GLU A 149 -15.37 -17.20 1.38
C GLU A 149 -14.02 -16.47 1.23
N VAL A 150 -13.82 -15.73 0.13
CA VAL A 150 -12.59 -14.97 -0.09
C VAL A 150 -12.77 -13.54 0.42
N GLU A 151 -11.89 -13.15 1.34
CA GLU A 151 -11.79 -11.76 1.76
C GLU A 151 -11.10 -10.92 0.68
N ILE A 152 -11.91 -10.24 -0.12
CA ILE A 152 -11.43 -9.41 -1.25
C ILE A 152 -10.94 -8.06 -0.72
N ILE A 153 -9.65 -7.83 -0.74
CA ILE A 153 -9.05 -6.57 -0.24
C ILE A 153 -9.13 -5.49 -1.30
N LYS A 154 -8.87 -5.85 -2.57
CA LYS A 154 -9.05 -4.95 -3.71
C LYS A 154 -9.43 -5.69 -4.98
N GLY A 155 -10.09 -4.99 -5.90
CA GLY A 155 -10.15 -5.35 -7.32
C GLY A 155 -9.07 -4.62 -8.08
N ILE A 156 -8.43 -5.25 -9.06
CA ILE A 156 -7.47 -4.60 -9.94
C ILE A 156 -7.74 -4.97 -11.39
N ALA A 157 -8.02 -3.96 -12.21
CA ALA A 157 -8.13 -4.10 -13.66
C ALA A 157 -6.79 -3.76 -14.31
N ASN A 158 -6.38 -4.57 -15.28
CA ASN A 158 -5.11 -4.43 -15.99
C ASN A 158 -5.34 -4.37 -17.49
N ASP A 159 -4.85 -3.31 -18.12
CA ASP A 159 -4.92 -3.15 -19.58
C ASP A 159 -3.84 -2.15 -20.05
N GLU A 160 -3.85 -1.82 -21.34
CA GLU A 160 -3.08 -0.71 -21.89
C GLU A 160 -3.57 0.62 -21.31
N SER A 161 -2.67 1.61 -21.18
CA SER A 161 -2.97 2.89 -20.51
C SER A 161 -4.19 3.59 -21.08
N ASP A 162 -4.25 3.74 -22.40
CA ASP A 162 -5.34 4.42 -23.11
C ASP A 162 -6.67 3.65 -23.02
N ALA A 163 -6.65 2.32 -23.00
CA ALA A 163 -7.82 1.50 -22.75
C ALA A 163 -8.37 1.75 -21.33
N LEU A 164 -7.50 1.74 -20.32
CA LEU A 164 -7.92 2.03 -18.94
C LEU A 164 -8.38 3.49 -18.75
N ASP A 165 -7.80 4.47 -19.46
CA ASP A 165 -8.28 5.85 -19.44
C ASP A 165 -9.72 5.96 -19.98
N HIS A 166 -10.00 5.24 -21.06
CA HIS A 166 -11.36 5.15 -21.61
C HIS A 166 -12.32 4.49 -20.63
N VAL A 167 -11.98 3.34 -20.08
CA VAL A 167 -12.82 2.60 -19.12
C VAL A 167 -13.06 3.41 -17.85
N GLN A 168 -12.02 4.06 -17.32
CA GLN A 168 -12.13 4.90 -16.12
C GLN A 168 -13.14 6.04 -16.30
N ALA A 169 -13.20 6.65 -17.48
CA ALA A 169 -14.16 7.70 -17.80
C ALA A 169 -15.62 7.20 -17.87
N LEU A 170 -15.84 5.89 -18.04
CA LEU A 170 -17.15 5.27 -18.16
C LEU A 170 -17.64 4.63 -16.85
N ILE A 171 -16.85 4.63 -15.78
CA ILE A 171 -17.21 3.98 -14.51
C ILE A 171 -18.54 4.57 -13.99
N PRO A 172 -19.56 3.74 -13.75
CA PRO A 172 -20.84 4.20 -13.22
C PRO A 172 -20.69 4.85 -11.82
N THR A 173 -21.49 5.90 -11.59
CA THR A 173 -21.53 6.59 -10.29
C THR A 173 -21.82 5.63 -9.13
N ALA A 174 -22.66 4.62 -9.34
CA ALA A 174 -22.96 3.61 -8.33
C ALA A 174 -21.70 2.87 -7.82
N ILE A 175 -20.71 2.64 -8.69
CA ILE A 175 -19.41 2.04 -8.31
C ILE A 175 -18.58 3.08 -7.54
N THR A 176 -18.43 4.30 -8.06
CA THR A 176 -17.59 5.34 -7.40
C THR A 176 -18.18 5.85 -6.08
N GLU A 177 -19.49 5.67 -5.86
CA GLU A 177 -20.14 5.93 -4.58
C GLU A 177 -19.87 4.83 -3.54
N SER A 178 -19.65 3.59 -3.96
CA SER A 178 -19.42 2.46 -3.05
C SER A 178 -17.94 2.22 -2.74
N VAL A 179 -17.04 2.43 -3.72
CA VAL A 179 -15.60 2.16 -3.60
C VAL A 179 -14.76 3.36 -4.04
N SER A 180 -13.51 3.38 -3.64
CA SER A 180 -12.50 4.30 -4.18
C SER A 180 -11.86 3.69 -5.41
N VAL A 181 -11.66 4.51 -6.46
CA VAL A 181 -11.02 4.12 -7.71
C VAL A 181 -9.68 4.85 -7.82
N ILE A 182 -8.60 4.10 -7.97
CA ILE A 182 -7.23 4.63 -7.95
C ILE A 182 -6.48 4.14 -9.19
N ARG A 183 -5.86 5.06 -9.93
CA ARG A 183 -4.91 4.73 -10.98
C ARG A 183 -3.52 4.60 -10.36
N SER A 184 -3.12 3.39 -9.97
CA SER A 184 -1.84 3.17 -9.28
C SER A 184 -0.64 3.15 -10.23
N THR A 185 -0.83 2.72 -11.46
CA THR A 185 0.16 2.80 -12.55
C THR A 185 -0.53 3.06 -13.89
N ALA A 186 0.23 3.26 -14.94
CA ALA A 186 -0.33 3.40 -16.29
C ALA A 186 -1.20 2.21 -16.72
N ASN A 187 -0.96 1.02 -16.17
CA ASN A 187 -1.59 -0.23 -16.58
C ASN A 187 -2.45 -0.88 -15.49
N ASN A 188 -2.64 -0.20 -14.34
CA ASN A 188 -3.39 -0.70 -13.20
C ASN A 188 -4.46 0.28 -12.77
N LEU A 189 -5.71 -0.15 -12.73
CA LEU A 189 -6.84 0.58 -12.17
C LEU A 189 -7.40 -0.22 -10.99
N GLU A 190 -7.29 0.32 -9.78
CA GLU A 190 -7.61 -0.34 -8.54
C GLU A 190 -8.96 0.12 -7.97
N PHE A 191 -9.70 -0.82 -7.39
CA PHE A 191 -10.96 -0.62 -6.69
C PHE A 191 -10.78 -1.09 -5.26
N ILE A 192 -10.84 -0.16 -4.31
CA ILE A 192 -10.64 -0.45 -2.89
C ILE A 192 -11.80 0.08 -2.05
N ASN A 193 -11.99 -0.49 -0.87
CA ASN A 193 -12.96 0.02 0.09
C ASN A 193 -12.64 1.50 0.43
N LYS A 194 -13.67 2.34 0.56
CA LYS A 194 -13.50 3.77 0.89
C LYS A 194 -12.79 4.02 2.22
N LYS A 195 -12.81 3.06 3.12
CA LYS A 195 -12.08 3.13 4.39
C LYS A 195 -10.61 2.75 4.26
N ALA A 196 -10.21 2.15 3.12
CA ALA A 196 -8.83 1.82 2.86
C ALA A 196 -8.05 3.09 2.52
N SER A 197 -7.10 3.44 3.36
CA SER A 197 -6.08 4.45 3.07
C SER A 197 -4.88 4.20 3.98
N LYS A 198 -3.69 4.59 3.55
CA LYS A 198 -2.46 4.46 4.35
C LYS A 198 -2.61 5.19 5.70
N GLY A 199 -3.30 6.34 5.73
CA GLY A 199 -3.55 7.11 6.95
C GLY A 199 -4.52 6.43 7.91
N ASN A 200 -5.65 5.90 7.41
CA ASN A 200 -6.59 5.17 8.27
C ASN A 200 -5.94 3.93 8.89
N ALA A 201 -5.12 3.21 8.13
CA ALA A 201 -4.40 2.03 8.62
C ALA A 201 -3.32 2.43 9.67
N LEU A 202 -2.59 3.54 9.46
CA LEU A 202 -1.64 4.07 10.44
C LEU A 202 -2.34 4.46 11.74
N ALA A 203 -3.47 5.19 11.66
CA ALA A 203 -4.25 5.58 12.83
C ALA A 203 -4.80 4.36 13.59
N ALA A 204 -5.30 3.34 12.86
CA ALA A 204 -5.76 2.10 13.45
C ALA A 204 -4.61 1.33 14.14
N LEU A 205 -3.40 1.32 13.55
CA LEU A 205 -2.22 0.74 14.18
C LEU A 205 -1.86 1.46 15.49
N ALA A 206 -1.75 2.78 15.45
CA ALA A 206 -1.42 3.59 16.61
C ALA A 206 -2.44 3.31 17.76
N GLN A 207 -3.74 3.30 17.43
CA GLN A 207 -4.79 2.96 18.38
C GLN A 207 -4.64 1.54 18.95
N SER A 208 -4.35 0.54 18.12
CA SER A 208 -4.20 -0.86 18.54
C SER A 208 -3.02 -1.07 19.50
N LEU A 209 -1.99 -0.24 19.38
CA LEU A 209 -0.80 -0.25 20.22
C LEU A 209 -0.88 0.72 21.41
N ASN A 210 -2.00 1.41 21.62
CA ASN A 210 -2.18 2.48 22.60
C ASN A 210 -1.10 3.57 22.49
N ILE A 211 -0.77 3.95 21.26
CA ILE A 211 0.15 5.04 20.92
C ILE A 211 -0.67 6.20 20.37
N ASP A 212 -0.46 7.41 20.88
CA ASP A 212 -1.10 8.60 20.34
C ASP A 212 -0.60 8.87 18.93
N ILE A 213 -1.48 9.29 18.03
CA ILE A 213 -1.14 9.58 16.63
C ILE A 213 -0.04 10.65 16.52
N GLU A 214 0.01 11.59 17.47
CA GLU A 214 1.05 12.62 17.60
C GLU A 214 2.46 12.04 17.85
N ASN A 215 2.57 10.76 18.22
CA ASN A 215 3.81 10.03 18.38
C ASN A 215 4.15 9.18 17.15
N THR A 216 3.55 9.48 16.01
CA THR A 216 3.84 8.80 14.73
C THR A 216 4.56 9.73 13.76
N MET A 217 5.39 9.15 12.89
CA MET A 217 5.98 9.81 11.74
C MET A 217 5.58 9.05 10.48
N ALA A 218 5.27 9.76 9.40
CA ALA A 218 5.01 9.16 8.09
C ALA A 218 5.95 9.76 7.05
N ILE A 219 6.53 8.91 6.18
CA ILE A 219 7.45 9.33 5.12
C ILE A 219 6.93 8.80 3.79
N GLY A 220 6.76 9.69 2.79
CA GLY A 220 6.21 9.33 1.49
C GLY A 220 6.48 10.36 0.40
N ASP A 221 6.09 10.04 -0.84
CA ASP A 221 6.38 10.88 -2.00
C ASP A 221 5.22 11.02 -3.01
N GLN A 222 4.23 10.12 -3.01
CA GLN A 222 3.16 10.07 -4.00
C GLN A 222 1.76 10.28 -3.41
N GLU A 223 0.77 10.41 -4.29
CA GLU A 223 -0.61 10.76 -3.92
C GLU A 223 -1.25 9.77 -2.92
N ASN A 224 -0.93 8.47 -3.01
CA ASN A 224 -1.41 7.45 -2.07
C ASN A 224 -0.85 7.61 -0.66
N ASP A 225 0.20 8.44 -0.47
CA ASP A 225 0.79 8.77 0.83
C ASP A 225 0.10 9.94 1.53
N PHE A 226 -0.71 10.72 0.77
CA PHE A 226 -1.34 11.93 1.26
C PHE A 226 -1.99 11.73 2.64
N SER A 227 -2.80 10.68 2.76
CA SER A 227 -3.55 10.42 3.99
C SER A 227 -2.68 10.07 5.19
N MET A 228 -1.53 9.40 5.01
CA MET A 228 -0.64 9.09 6.13
C MET A 228 0.23 10.28 6.52
N ILE A 229 0.66 11.09 5.54
CA ILE A 229 1.39 12.34 5.79
C ILE A 229 0.51 13.34 6.56
N GLU A 230 -0.78 13.45 6.17
CA GLU A 230 -1.73 14.37 6.80
C GLU A 230 -2.09 13.97 8.24
N VAL A 231 -2.21 12.65 8.54
CA VAL A 231 -2.70 12.17 9.83
C VAL A 231 -1.59 11.98 10.87
N ALA A 232 -0.35 11.77 10.44
CA ALA A 232 0.77 11.54 11.34
C ALA A 232 1.09 12.76 12.20
N GLY A 233 1.66 12.54 13.38
CA GLY A 233 2.17 13.63 14.24
C GLY A 233 3.36 14.37 13.64
N LEU A 234 4.06 13.74 12.67
CA LEU A 234 5.10 14.36 11.85
C LEU A 234 5.03 13.78 10.42
N GLY A 235 4.49 14.55 9.50
CA GLY A 235 4.48 14.24 8.06
C GLY A 235 5.79 14.68 7.39
N VAL A 236 6.48 13.76 6.73
CA VAL A 236 7.77 13.99 6.05
C VAL A 236 7.61 13.74 4.55
N ALA A 237 7.80 14.76 3.74
CA ALA A 237 7.89 14.62 2.29
C ALA A 237 9.31 14.27 1.86
N MET A 238 9.45 13.32 0.94
CA MET A 238 10.73 13.05 0.27
C MET A 238 11.13 14.21 -0.64
N GLY A 239 12.43 14.42 -0.87
CA GLY A 239 12.93 15.46 -1.78
C GLY A 239 12.43 15.32 -3.22
N ASN A 240 12.19 14.07 -3.67
CA ASN A 240 11.57 13.73 -4.95
C ASN A 240 10.01 13.71 -4.91
N ALA A 241 9.37 14.02 -3.79
CA ALA A 241 7.92 13.98 -3.66
C ALA A 241 7.23 14.95 -4.60
N ILE A 242 6.01 14.58 -5.03
CA ILE A 242 5.15 15.48 -5.81
C ILE A 242 4.77 16.71 -4.98
N LYS A 243 4.50 17.82 -5.68
CA LYS A 243 4.15 19.10 -5.03
C LYS A 243 3.02 18.97 -4.00
N LYS A 244 1.99 18.17 -4.31
CA LYS A 244 0.83 17.95 -3.44
C LYS A 244 1.23 17.38 -2.07
N ILE A 245 2.23 16.50 -2.01
CA ILE A 245 2.75 15.93 -0.76
C ILE A 245 3.62 16.95 -0.02
N LYS A 246 4.49 17.68 -0.73
CA LYS A 246 5.30 18.75 -0.13
C LYS A 246 4.48 19.86 0.49
N ASP A 247 3.32 20.19 -0.13
CA ASP A 247 2.45 21.26 0.36
C ASP A 247 1.76 20.94 1.69
N ILE A 248 1.59 19.65 2.04
CA ILE A 248 0.92 19.22 3.28
C ILE A 248 1.87 18.68 4.35
N ALA A 249 3.10 18.33 3.96
CA ALA A 249 4.07 17.78 4.91
C ALA A 249 4.58 18.87 5.88
N ASP A 250 4.82 18.47 7.12
CA ASP A 250 5.42 19.35 8.13
C ASP A 250 6.87 19.70 7.82
N VAL A 251 7.58 18.75 7.17
CA VAL A 251 8.99 18.90 6.83
C VAL A 251 9.34 18.14 5.54
N GLU A 252 10.44 18.55 4.90
CA GLU A 252 11.04 17.83 3.78
C GLU A 252 12.37 17.19 4.20
N THR A 253 12.67 16.01 3.63
CA THR A 253 13.98 15.37 3.65
C THR A 253 14.61 15.41 2.26
N VAL A 254 15.79 14.82 2.08
CA VAL A 254 16.42 14.67 0.76
C VAL A 254 15.74 13.59 -0.07
N SER A 255 16.17 13.39 -1.31
CA SER A 255 15.57 12.38 -2.21
C SER A 255 15.82 10.94 -1.76
N ASN A 256 15.08 9.99 -2.34
CA ASN A 256 15.30 8.56 -2.15
C ASN A 256 16.72 8.12 -2.58
N ASN A 257 17.29 8.76 -3.61
CA ASN A 257 18.66 8.49 -4.07
C ASN A 257 19.75 9.03 -3.12
N GLU A 258 19.36 9.93 -2.21
CA GLU A 258 20.24 10.52 -1.19
C GLU A 258 20.00 9.97 0.22
N SER A 259 19.32 8.81 0.31
CA SER A 259 18.95 8.15 1.57
C SER A 259 18.02 9.00 2.46
N GLY A 260 17.01 9.64 1.87
CA GLY A 260 16.10 10.58 2.56
C GLY A 260 15.41 10.00 3.80
N VAL A 261 15.07 8.70 3.79
CA VAL A 261 14.53 8.00 4.96
C VAL A 261 15.53 7.98 6.11
N ALA A 262 16.81 7.67 5.82
CA ALA A 262 17.86 7.68 6.86
C ALA A 262 18.00 9.07 7.48
N ARG A 263 18.05 10.13 6.66
CA ARG A 263 18.19 11.52 7.14
C ARG A 263 16.99 11.95 8.00
N ALA A 264 15.78 11.51 7.65
CA ALA A 264 14.61 11.76 8.46
C ALA A 264 14.69 11.04 9.82
N LEU A 265 15.07 9.75 9.83
CA LEU A 265 15.24 8.98 11.05
C LEU A 265 16.34 9.56 11.94
N GLU A 266 17.51 9.89 11.39
CA GLU A 266 18.63 10.50 12.12
C GLU A 266 18.23 11.83 12.80
N LYS A 267 17.43 12.63 12.10
CA LYS A 267 17.07 13.97 12.59
C LYS A 267 15.95 13.95 13.63
N TYR A 268 14.97 13.08 13.48
CA TYR A 268 13.73 13.13 14.25
C TYR A 268 13.51 11.97 15.22
N VAL A 269 14.22 10.84 15.02
CA VAL A 269 14.06 9.62 15.81
C VAL A 269 15.33 9.28 16.59
N LEU A 270 16.47 9.23 15.91
CA LEU A 270 17.77 8.85 16.51
C LEU A 270 18.39 10.06 17.19
N LYS A 271 18.28 10.13 18.50
CA LYS A 271 18.89 11.20 19.32
C LYS A 271 20.07 10.68 20.11
#